data_dee44ca2bb39a0d17fe2a1ee68561914
#
_entry.id   dee44ca2bb39a0d17fe2a1ee68561914
#
_cell.length_a   1.000
_cell.length_b   1.000
_cell.length_c   1.000
_cell.angle_alpha   90.00
_cell.angle_beta   90.00
_cell.angle_gamma   90.00
#
_symmetry.space_group_name_H-M   'P 1'
#
loop_
_entity.id
_entity.type
_entity.pdbx_description
1 polymer ?
#
loop_
_entity_poly.entity_id
_entity_poly.type
_entity_poly.pdbx_seq_one_letter_code
_entity_poly.pdbx_strand_id
1 'polypeptide(L)'
;MKSLLALFAFLLVAACAQHQELPVEAEKKEGNPSTDVIDKNGTIGVIQQATTKEGCPYTIRIKELSYLLDPINLSDEFKVDGLRVRFDYRPLRRANRCKEANPVEVVSMVKM
;
A
#
# COMPACT_ATOMS: atom_id res chain seq x y z
N MET A 1 -11.16 1.57 66.60
CA MET A 1 -11.37 2.58 65.84
C MET A 1 -10.30 2.97 64.93
N LYS A 2 -9.14 2.93 65.24
CA LYS A 2 -8.14 3.27 64.32
C LYS A 2 -8.01 2.37 63.19
N SER A 3 -8.30 1.20 63.26
CA SER A 3 -8.09 0.34 62.16
C SER A 3 -8.92 0.65 60.97
N LEU A 4 -9.96 1.26 61.11
CA LEU A 4 -10.74 1.55 59.97
C LEU A 4 -10.11 2.41 58.99
N LEU A 5 -9.32 3.32 59.38
CA LEU A 5 -8.75 4.19 58.47
C LEU A 5 -7.82 3.53 57.54
N ALA A 6 -7.19 2.53 57.95
CA ALA A 6 -6.24 1.93 57.08
C ALA A 6 -6.86 1.30 55.88
N LEU A 7 -7.99 0.82 56.02
CA LEU A 7 -8.61 0.19 54.90
C LEU A 7 -8.91 1.10 53.78
N PHE A 8 -9.22 2.28 54.08
CA PHE A 8 -9.54 3.14 53.06
C PHE A 8 -8.48 3.39 52.10
N ALA A 9 -7.32 3.59 52.44
CA ALA A 9 -6.26 3.88 51.55
C ALA A 9 -6.08 2.81 50.53
N PHE A 10 -6.40 1.65 50.86
CA PHE A 10 -6.15 0.62 49.97
C PHE A 10 -6.95 0.69 48.72
N LEU A 11 -8.11 1.02 48.75
CA LEU A 11 -8.89 1.06 47.61
C LEU A 11 -8.47 2.00 46.55
N LEU A 12 -7.92 3.05 46.86
CA LEU A 12 -7.55 3.96 45.85
C LEU A 12 -6.55 3.48 44.88
N VAL A 13 -5.70 2.72 45.31
CA VAL A 13 -4.68 2.24 44.42
C VAL A 13 -5.18 1.44 43.27
N ALA A 14 -6.08 0.64 43.48
CA ALA A 14 -6.54 -0.19 42.43
C ALA A 14 -7.04 0.56 41.24
N ALA A 15 -7.56 1.62 41.43
CA ALA A 15 -8.16 2.30 40.31
C ALA A 15 -7.18 2.73 39.26
N CYS A 16 -6.07 3.10 39.58
CA CYS A 16 -5.23 3.53 38.54
C CYS A 16 -4.74 2.49 37.63
N ALA A 17 -4.68 1.38 38.05
CA ALA A 17 -4.15 0.40 37.21
C ALA A 17 -4.73 0.20 35.92
N GLN A 18 -5.87 0.15 35.79
CA GLN A 18 -6.35 -0.12 34.58
C GLN A 18 -6.32 0.79 33.53
N HIS A 19 -6.17 1.90 33.70
CA HIS A 19 -6.29 2.73 32.67
C HIS A 19 -5.26 2.72 31.65
N GLN A 20 -4.20 2.33 31.80
CA GLN A 20 -3.25 2.39 30.83
C GLN A 20 -3.31 1.50 29.72
N GLU A 21 -3.69 0.50 29.82
CA GLU A 21 -3.58 -0.31 28.74
C GLU A 21 -4.27 0.10 27.56
N LEU A 22 -5.26 0.66 27.56
CA LEU A 22 -5.94 0.96 26.41
C LEU A 22 -5.23 1.65 25.39
N PRO A 23 -4.57 2.53 25.53
CA PRO A 23 -4.01 3.28 24.47
C PRO A 23 -3.14 2.49 23.65
N VAL A 24 -2.54 1.67 24.12
CA VAL A 24 -1.73 0.96 23.39
C VAL A 24 -2.15 0.41 22.19
N GLU A 25 -2.88 -0.34 22.17
CA GLU A 25 -3.23 -0.92 21.03
C GLU A 25 -3.53 -0.09 19.98
N ALA A 26 -4.03 0.80 20.19
CA ALA A 26 -4.42 1.62 19.18
C ALA A 26 -3.45 1.72 18.16
N GLU A 27 -2.43 2.19 18.37
CA GLU A 27 -1.56 2.37 17.38
C GLU A 27 -0.96 1.28 16.76
N LYS A 28 -0.76 0.43 17.38
CA LYS A 28 -0.10 -0.48 16.83
C LYS A 28 -0.51 -0.84 15.58
N LYS A 29 -1.46 -0.92 15.35
CA LYS A 29 -1.86 -1.40 14.25
C LYS A 29 -1.39 -0.78 13.11
N GLU A 30 -1.31 0.26 13.05
CA GLU A 30 -0.97 0.83 11.94
C GLU A 30 0.29 0.49 11.47
N GLY A 31 1.03 0.12 12.10
CA GLY A 31 2.23 -0.07 11.63
C GLY A 31 2.35 -0.94 10.59
N ASN A 32 2.45 -1.72 10.41
CA ASN A 32 2.76 -2.52 9.53
C ASN A 32 2.15 -2.81 8.47
N PRO A 33 1.72 -2.87 8.33
CA PRO A 33 1.07 -3.18 7.41
C PRO A 33 1.45 -3.19 6.18
N SER A 34 1.71 -2.80 5.77
CA SER A 34 2.16 -2.72 4.56
C SER A 34 1.84 -3.75 3.69
N THR A 35 2.14 -4.67 3.82
CA THR A 35 1.97 -5.64 2.96
C THR A 35 0.68 -5.96 2.52
N ASP A 36 0.04 -6.46 3.16
CA ASP A 36 -1.18 -6.89 2.75
C ASP A 36 -2.10 -6.02 2.20
N VAL A 37 -2.20 -5.06 2.59
CA VAL A 37 -3.12 -4.23 2.06
C VAL A 37 -3.21 -4.19 0.67
N ILE A 38 -2.22 -4.11 0.05
CA ILE A 38 -2.28 -4.05 -1.30
C ILE A 38 -3.22 -4.84 -1.94
N ASP A 39 -3.31 -5.93 -1.68
CA ASP A 39 -4.18 -6.68 -2.37
C ASP A 39 -5.54 -6.25 -2.54
N LYS A 40 -6.17 -5.82 -1.67
CA LYS A 40 -7.51 -5.51 -1.84
C LYS A 40 -7.81 -4.26 -2.48
N ASN A 41 -7.05 -3.28 -2.29
CA ASN A 41 -7.38 -2.03 -2.87
C ASN A 41 -6.54 -1.58 -4.02
N GLY A 42 -5.74 -2.38 -4.53
CA GLY A 42 -4.88 -1.96 -5.62
C GLY A 42 -5.65 -1.67 -6.89
N THR A 43 -4.99 -1.06 -7.82
CA THR A 43 -5.57 -0.73 -9.10
C THR A 43 -5.43 -1.92 -10.04
N ILE A 44 -6.41 -2.18 -10.85
CA ILE A 44 -6.35 -3.28 -11.78
C ILE A 44 -5.96 -2.78 -13.15
N GLY A 45 -5.00 -3.41 -13.76
CA GLY A 45 -4.55 -3.03 -15.10
C GLY A 45 -4.16 -4.23 -15.92
N VAL A 46 -3.83 -3.98 -17.17
CA VAL A 46 -3.42 -5.02 -18.07
C VAL A 46 -2.09 -4.63 -18.67
N ILE A 47 -1.11 -5.50 -18.60
CA ILE A 47 0.20 -5.23 -19.14
C ILE A 47 0.13 -5.38 -20.66
N GLN A 48 0.74 -4.45 -21.38
CA GLN A 48 0.75 -4.50 -22.82
C GLN A 48 2.17 -4.38 -23.30
N GLN A 49 2.56 -5.19 -24.26
CA GLN A 49 3.89 -5.12 -24.81
C GLN A 49 3.85 -4.21 -26.02
N ALA A 50 4.89 -3.42 -26.20
CA ALA A 50 4.93 -2.51 -27.32
C ALA A 50 5.01 -3.26 -28.61
N THR A 51 4.40 -2.68 -29.65
CA THR A 51 4.50 -3.32 -30.94
C THR A 51 5.67 -2.76 -31.70
N THR A 52 6.29 -1.69 -31.25
CA THR A 52 7.43 -1.13 -31.94
C THR A 52 8.60 -1.10 -30.98
N LYS A 53 9.78 -0.89 -31.47
CA LYS A 53 10.91 -0.85 -30.61
C LYS A 53 11.15 0.49 -30.00
N GLU A 54 10.39 1.48 -30.36
CA GLU A 54 10.63 2.75 -29.82
C GLU A 54 9.85 3.01 -28.60
N GLY A 55 10.40 3.66 -27.63
CA GLY A 55 9.64 4.08 -26.48
C GLY A 55 9.51 3.03 -25.39
N CYS A 56 8.36 2.91 -24.82
CA CYS A 56 8.14 2.06 -23.67
C CYS A 56 7.94 0.63 -24.07
N PRO A 57 8.75 -0.29 -23.60
CA PRO A 57 8.59 -1.68 -24.00
C PRO A 57 7.34 -2.33 -23.44
N TYR A 58 6.97 -1.96 -22.23
CA TYR A 58 5.75 -2.48 -21.63
C TYR A 58 4.98 -1.33 -20.99
N THR A 59 3.69 -1.34 -21.13
CA THR A 59 2.86 -0.31 -20.51
C THR A 59 1.72 -0.98 -19.79
N ILE A 60 1.02 -0.25 -18.95
CA ILE A 60 -0.13 -0.78 -18.23
C ILE A 60 -1.35 0.04 -18.60
N ARG A 61 -2.40 -0.65 -19.03
CA ARG A 61 -3.64 0.02 -19.37
C ARG A 61 -4.60 -0.11 -18.23
N ILE A 62 -5.11 0.99 -17.74
CA ILE A 62 -6.10 1.00 -16.69
C ILE A 62 -7.38 1.52 -17.30
N LYS A 63 -8.46 0.77 -17.13
CA LYS A 63 -9.71 1.15 -17.71
C LYS A 63 -10.15 2.55 -17.44
N GLU A 64 -9.96 3.05 -16.28
CA GLU A 64 -10.42 4.37 -15.94
C GLU A 64 -9.54 5.51 -16.46
N LEU A 65 -8.40 5.22 -17.04
CA LEU A 65 -7.51 6.27 -17.50
C LEU A 65 -7.47 6.33 -19.01
N SER A 66 -7.31 7.54 -19.52
CA SER A 66 -7.23 7.69 -20.95
C SER A 66 -5.81 7.57 -21.47
N TYR A 67 -4.84 7.40 -20.62
CA TYR A 67 -3.46 7.25 -21.03
C TYR A 67 -2.88 6.00 -20.41
N LEU A 68 -1.76 5.56 -20.93
CA LEU A 68 -1.13 4.37 -20.42
C LEU A 68 -0.10 4.75 -19.37
N LEU A 69 0.26 3.80 -18.54
CA LEU A 69 1.30 4.01 -17.56
C LEU A 69 2.56 3.29 -18.03
N ASP A 70 3.71 3.91 -17.79
CA ASP A 70 4.99 3.35 -18.18
C ASP A 70 5.73 2.92 -16.91
N PRO A 71 5.64 1.66 -16.51
CA PRO A 71 6.29 1.22 -15.28
C PRO A 71 7.77 1.07 -15.50
N ILE A 72 8.54 2.04 -15.01
CA ILE A 72 9.95 2.00 -15.27
C ILE A 72 10.69 0.95 -14.47
N ASN A 73 10.06 0.38 -13.47
CA ASN A 73 10.71 -0.65 -12.66
C ASN A 73 9.93 -1.96 -12.69
N LEU A 74 9.35 -2.31 -13.82
CA LEU A 74 8.57 -3.53 -13.90
C LEU A 74 9.45 -4.76 -13.82
N SER A 75 9.12 -5.70 -12.96
CA SER A 75 9.90 -6.91 -12.81
C SER A 75 9.65 -7.83 -13.98
N ASP A 76 10.62 -8.66 -14.30
CA ASP A 76 10.50 -9.53 -15.44
C ASP A 76 9.32 -10.46 -15.41
N GLU A 77 8.94 -10.91 -14.25
CA GLU A 77 7.85 -11.85 -14.20
C GLU A 77 6.54 -11.22 -14.62
N PHE A 78 6.42 -9.91 -14.66
CA PHE A 78 5.20 -9.29 -15.10
C PHE A 78 5.28 -8.82 -16.56
N LYS A 79 6.38 -9.06 -17.23
CA LYS A 79 6.52 -8.60 -18.60
C LYS A 79 5.87 -9.58 -19.57
N VAL A 80 4.57 -9.67 -19.51
CA VAL A 80 3.80 -10.57 -20.33
C VAL A 80 2.63 -9.82 -20.92
N ASP A 81 2.55 -9.78 -22.22
CA ASP A 81 1.49 -9.07 -22.89
C ASP A 81 0.13 -9.66 -22.52
N GLY A 82 -0.82 -8.85 -22.13
CA GLY A 82 -2.14 -9.31 -21.78
C GLY A 82 -2.31 -9.72 -20.33
N LEU A 83 -1.26 -9.63 -19.55
CA LEU A 83 -1.34 -10.09 -18.17
C LEU A 83 -2.15 -9.12 -17.32
N ARG A 84 -3.09 -9.62 -16.57
CA ARG A 84 -3.87 -8.78 -15.68
C ARG A 84 -3.18 -8.72 -14.35
N VAL A 85 -3.07 -7.54 -13.77
CA VAL A 85 -2.37 -7.34 -12.50
C VAL A 85 -3.16 -6.41 -11.61
N ARG A 86 -2.91 -6.53 -10.32
CA ARG A 86 -3.42 -5.60 -9.35
C ARG A 86 -2.19 -4.96 -8.77
N PHE A 87 -2.12 -3.65 -8.72
CA PHE A 87 -0.89 -3.00 -8.33
C PHE A 87 -1.12 -1.62 -7.75
N ASP A 88 -0.09 -1.12 -7.09
CA ASP A 88 -0.06 0.23 -6.59
C ASP A 88 1.10 0.90 -7.26
N TYR A 89 0.98 2.19 -7.55
CA TYR A 89 2.03 2.88 -8.23
C TYR A 89 2.09 4.33 -7.83
N ARG A 90 3.17 4.98 -8.18
CA ARG A 90 3.37 6.36 -7.87
C ARG A 90 3.78 7.07 -9.15
N PRO A 91 3.15 8.16 -9.52
CA PRO A 91 3.57 8.87 -10.72
C PRO A 91 4.94 9.50 -10.53
N LEU A 92 5.72 9.59 -11.57
CA LEU A 92 7.03 10.16 -11.48
C LEU A 92 7.07 11.46 -12.26
N ARG A 93 7.87 12.40 -11.76
CA ARG A 93 8.01 13.67 -12.42
C ARG A 93 9.21 13.62 -13.29
N ARG A 94 9.12 13.04 -14.42
CA ARG A 94 10.23 12.96 -15.33
C ARG A 94 9.66 12.91 -16.72
N ALA A 95 10.48 13.11 -17.71
CA ALA A 95 10.02 13.12 -19.08
C ALA A 95 9.53 11.75 -19.47
N ASN A 96 8.51 11.70 -20.32
CA ASN A 96 7.98 10.45 -20.76
C ASN A 96 8.96 9.77 -21.71
N ARG A 97 9.04 8.45 -21.61
CA ARG A 97 9.91 7.72 -22.52
C ARG A 97 9.16 7.48 -23.83
N CYS A 98 7.86 7.51 -23.81
CA CYS A 98 7.09 7.33 -25.02
C CYS A 98 5.89 8.27 -24.97
N LYS A 99 5.30 8.54 -26.09
CA LYS A 99 4.26 9.49 -26.14
C LYS A 99 3.00 9.13 -25.42
N GLU A 100 2.58 7.94 -25.51
CA GLU A 100 1.31 7.61 -24.96
C GLU A 100 1.33 7.13 -23.54
N ALA A 101 2.42 7.11 -22.86
CA ALA A 101 2.47 6.58 -21.50
C ALA A 101 3.21 7.50 -20.57
N ASN A 102 2.74 7.60 -19.35
CA ASN A 102 3.40 8.42 -18.35
C ASN A 102 4.21 7.55 -17.41
N PRO A 103 5.40 7.98 -17.04
CA PRO A 103 6.26 7.14 -16.22
C PRO A 103 5.76 7.01 -14.79
N VAL A 104 5.77 5.81 -14.28
CA VAL A 104 5.35 5.55 -12.91
C VAL A 104 6.30 4.55 -12.28
N GLU A 105 6.30 4.55 -10.97
CA GLU A 105 7.06 3.59 -10.23
C GLU A 105 6.09 2.60 -9.61
N VAL A 106 6.27 1.33 -9.84
CA VAL A 106 5.39 0.33 -9.26
C VAL A 106 5.82 0.09 -7.82
N VAL A 107 4.90 0.24 -6.90
CA VAL A 107 5.18 0.03 -5.50
C VAL A 107 4.94 -1.43 -5.14
N SER A 108 3.90 -2.02 -5.67
CA SER A 108 3.63 -3.43 -5.43
C SER A 108 2.78 -3.94 -6.57
N MET A 109 2.86 -5.20 -6.87
CA MET A 109 2.11 -5.75 -7.99
C MET A 109 1.92 -7.25 -7.81
N VAL A 110 0.75 -7.76 -8.13
CA VAL A 110 0.49 -9.18 -8.08
C VAL A 110 -0.28 -9.57 -9.32
N LYS A 111 -0.12 -10.80 -9.77
CA LYS A 111 -0.84 -11.27 -10.93
C LYS A 111 -2.24 -11.65 -10.52
N MET A 112 -3.16 -11.50 -11.39
CA MET A 112 -4.54 -11.84 -11.11
C MET A 112 -4.94 -13.11 -11.79
#